data_d6d00339104cb5333d573c4ae77747e2
#
_entry.id   d6d00339104cb5333d573c4ae77747e2
#
_cell.length_a   1.000
_cell.length_b   1.000
_cell.length_c   1.000
_cell.angle_alpha   90.00
_cell.angle_beta   90.00
_cell.angle_gamma   90.00
#
_symmetry.space_group_name_H-M   'P 1'
#
loop_
_entity.id
_entity.type
_entity.pdbx_description
1 polymer ?
#
loop_
_entity_poly.entity_id
_entity_poly.type
_entity_poly.pdbx_seq_one_letter_code
_entity_poly.pdbx_strand_id
1 'polypeptide(L)'
;FDAEVEEGTGLSDLLAGDSTLKDVMRRDSRYKYLRCVFQNKAIAEPDKLLEDEAFKTLLRKIASRMDYVILDTPPLGIVRDAEIISAATDSVLLVIRQDLAHASEINDAVDVLDETGVTVLGGVLNMAFGDKNSVSRNKRYGKYYYGYGDKSK
;
A
#
# COMPACT_ATOMS: atom_id res chain seq x y z
N PHE A 1 8.68 -9.45 -5.47
CA PHE A 1 7.59 -10.36 -5.11
C PHE A 1 7.45 -11.36 -6.25
N ASP A 2 7.88 -12.61 -6.03
CA ASP A 2 7.70 -13.71 -7.00
C ASP A 2 6.46 -14.56 -6.64
N ALA A 3 5.46 -13.96 -6.00
CA ALA A 3 4.17 -14.62 -5.91
C ALA A 3 3.54 -14.51 -7.30
N GLU A 4 3.57 -15.59 -8.06
CA GLU A 4 2.72 -15.72 -9.24
C GLU A 4 1.29 -15.44 -8.78
N VAL A 5 0.74 -14.33 -9.26
CA VAL A 5 -0.66 -13.99 -9.07
C VAL A 5 -1.42 -14.95 -9.96
N GLU A 6 -1.63 -16.17 -9.45
CA GLU A 6 -2.49 -17.14 -10.12
C GLU A 6 -3.88 -16.53 -10.27
N GLU A 7 -4.51 -16.76 -11.41
CA GLU A 7 -5.93 -16.52 -11.63
C GLU A 7 -6.71 -17.30 -10.54
N GLY A 8 -7.05 -16.62 -9.46
CA GLY A 8 -7.67 -17.24 -8.30
C GLY A 8 -8.57 -16.27 -7.55
N THR A 9 -9.12 -16.73 -6.45
CA THR A 9 -9.90 -15.91 -5.53
C THR A 9 -9.05 -14.82 -4.90
N GLY A 10 -9.60 -13.61 -4.76
CA GLY A 10 -8.96 -12.44 -4.24
C GLY A 10 -9.75 -11.73 -3.13
N LEU A 11 -9.32 -10.52 -2.81
CA LEU A 11 -9.98 -9.72 -1.77
C LEU A 11 -11.46 -9.48 -2.07
N SER A 12 -11.83 -9.25 -3.33
CA SER A 12 -13.22 -9.05 -3.73
C SER A 12 -14.11 -10.26 -3.43
N ASP A 13 -13.61 -11.45 -3.72
CA ASP A 13 -14.38 -12.68 -3.46
C ASP A 13 -14.55 -12.91 -1.94
N LEU A 14 -13.55 -12.51 -1.14
CA LEU A 14 -13.64 -12.55 0.32
C LEU A 14 -14.67 -11.57 0.86
N LEU A 15 -14.71 -10.33 0.34
CA LEU A 15 -15.65 -9.30 0.77
C LEU A 15 -17.07 -9.59 0.30
N ALA A 16 -17.24 -10.21 -0.85
CA ALA A 16 -18.53 -10.69 -1.35
C ALA A 16 -19.07 -11.90 -0.56
N GLY A 17 -18.22 -12.57 0.25
CA GLY A 17 -18.57 -13.77 0.98
C GLY A 17 -18.44 -15.07 0.18
N ASP A 18 -17.90 -14.99 -1.04
CA ASP A 18 -17.72 -16.13 -1.95
C ASP A 18 -16.48 -16.97 -1.58
N SER A 19 -15.63 -16.46 -0.69
CA SER A 19 -14.40 -17.11 -0.25
C SER A 19 -14.12 -16.86 1.22
N THR A 20 -13.28 -17.70 1.81
CA THR A 20 -12.80 -17.49 3.19
C THR A 20 -11.41 -16.83 3.19
N LEU A 21 -11.04 -16.19 4.31
CA LEU A 21 -9.71 -15.61 4.47
C LEU A 21 -8.58 -16.66 4.24
N LYS A 22 -8.83 -17.91 4.54
CA LYS A 22 -7.87 -19.00 4.33
C LYS A 22 -7.64 -19.27 2.84
N ASP A 23 -8.68 -19.13 2.02
CA ASP A 23 -8.62 -19.43 0.58
C ASP A 23 -7.87 -18.34 -0.19
N VAL A 24 -7.98 -17.07 0.26
CA VAL A 24 -7.35 -15.91 -0.39
C VAL A 24 -5.97 -15.57 0.17
N MET A 25 -5.65 -16.03 1.39
CA MET A 25 -4.40 -15.72 2.06
C MET A 25 -3.24 -16.54 1.50
N ARG A 26 -2.23 -15.88 0.97
CA ARG A 26 -0.99 -16.48 0.46
C ARG A 26 0.15 -16.31 1.47
N ARG A 27 1.07 -17.28 1.47
CA ARG A 27 2.30 -17.22 2.25
C ARG A 27 3.48 -17.03 1.30
N ASP A 28 4.35 -16.10 1.64
CA ASP A 28 5.63 -16.00 0.95
C ASP A 28 6.60 -17.06 1.51
N SER A 29 7.29 -17.78 0.62
CA SER A 29 8.22 -18.85 1.01
C SER A 29 9.49 -18.31 1.67
N ARG A 30 9.87 -17.06 1.39
CA ARG A 30 11.07 -16.37 1.90
C ARG A 30 10.84 -15.75 3.27
N TYR A 31 9.59 -15.37 3.59
CA TYR A 31 9.24 -14.63 4.80
C TYR A 31 8.20 -15.38 5.63
N LYS A 32 8.67 -16.10 6.63
CA LYS A 32 7.87 -17.01 7.47
C LYS A 32 6.58 -16.39 8.02
N TYR A 33 6.62 -15.12 8.37
CA TYR A 33 5.51 -14.42 9.02
C TYR A 33 4.70 -13.55 8.08
N LEU A 34 5.14 -13.38 6.82
CA LEU A 34 4.41 -12.59 5.83
C LEU A 34 3.19 -13.36 5.32
N ARG A 35 2.07 -12.67 5.30
CA ARG A 35 0.80 -13.11 4.71
C ARG A 35 0.32 -12.05 3.75
N CYS A 36 -0.08 -12.47 2.57
CA CYS A 36 -0.56 -11.56 1.54
C CYS A 36 -1.96 -11.95 1.10
N VAL A 37 -2.79 -10.96 0.84
CA VAL A 37 -4.08 -11.09 0.16
C VAL A 37 -4.02 -10.15 -1.03
N PHE A 38 -4.31 -10.65 -2.22
CA PHE A 38 -4.24 -9.88 -3.45
C PHE A 38 -5.64 -9.61 -4.00
N GLN A 39 -5.75 -8.48 -4.70
CA GLN A 39 -6.90 -8.20 -5.55
C GLN A 39 -6.55 -8.68 -6.96
N ASN A 40 -7.21 -9.75 -7.41
CA ASN A 40 -6.88 -10.42 -8.68
C ASN A 40 -7.80 -10.02 -9.84
N LYS A 41 -8.89 -9.31 -9.55
CA LYS A 41 -9.91 -8.92 -10.54
C LYS A 41 -10.24 -7.45 -10.40
N ALA A 42 -10.48 -6.78 -11.54
CA ALA A 42 -11.06 -5.45 -11.51
C ALA A 42 -12.48 -5.51 -10.94
N ILE A 43 -12.83 -4.55 -10.09
CA ILE A 43 -14.16 -4.38 -9.49
C ILE A 43 -14.81 -3.16 -10.13
N ALA A 44 -16.06 -3.28 -10.50
CA ALA A 44 -16.80 -2.17 -11.11
C ALA A 44 -17.10 -1.02 -10.14
N GLU A 45 -17.36 -1.35 -8.87
CA GLU A 45 -17.75 -0.39 -7.82
C GLU A 45 -16.99 -0.73 -6.52
N PRO A 46 -15.66 -0.49 -6.46
CA PRO A 46 -14.84 -0.87 -5.31
C PRO A 46 -15.22 -0.11 -4.04
N ASP A 47 -15.62 1.14 -4.17
CA ASP A 47 -16.09 2.01 -3.10
C ASP A 47 -17.22 1.37 -2.28
N LYS A 48 -18.20 0.77 -2.92
CA LYS A 48 -19.29 0.08 -2.22
C LYS A 48 -18.81 -1.06 -1.33
N LEU A 49 -17.82 -1.83 -1.79
CA LEU A 49 -17.26 -2.93 -1.02
C LEU A 49 -16.37 -2.44 0.13
N LEU A 50 -15.65 -1.33 -0.07
CA LEU A 50 -14.75 -0.75 0.93
C LEU A 50 -15.51 0.03 2.00
N GLU A 51 -16.64 0.66 1.65
CA GLU A 51 -17.51 1.35 2.62
C GLU A 51 -18.33 0.37 3.47
N ASP A 52 -18.48 -0.89 3.05
CA ASP A 52 -19.25 -1.90 3.77
C ASP A 52 -18.63 -2.25 5.14
N GLU A 53 -19.47 -2.47 6.13
CA GLU A 53 -19.02 -2.93 7.46
C GLU A 53 -18.30 -4.28 7.45
N ALA A 54 -18.49 -5.09 6.41
CA ALA A 54 -17.76 -6.33 6.21
C ALA A 54 -16.25 -6.08 6.05
N PHE A 55 -15.85 -5.04 5.32
CA PHE A 55 -14.45 -4.65 5.17
C PHE A 55 -13.83 -4.24 6.50
N LYS A 56 -14.46 -3.36 7.25
CA LYS A 56 -13.98 -2.91 8.56
C LYS A 56 -13.91 -4.07 9.57
N THR A 57 -14.88 -4.97 9.51
CA THR A 57 -14.90 -6.17 10.36
C THR A 57 -13.76 -7.13 10.00
N LEU A 58 -13.49 -7.29 8.70
CA LEU A 58 -12.35 -8.07 8.22
C LEU A 58 -11.02 -7.48 8.71
N LEU A 59 -10.82 -6.16 8.58
CA LEU A 59 -9.60 -5.49 9.06
C LEU A 59 -9.40 -5.69 10.56
N ARG A 60 -10.43 -5.47 11.37
CA ARG A 60 -10.39 -5.70 12.83
C ARG A 60 -10.02 -7.15 13.17
N LYS A 61 -10.59 -8.12 12.43
CA LYS A 61 -10.29 -9.55 12.62
C LYS A 61 -8.86 -9.91 12.26
N ILE A 62 -8.31 -9.30 11.22
CA ILE A 62 -6.91 -9.50 10.81
C ILE A 62 -5.98 -8.82 11.83
N ALA A 63 -6.23 -7.56 12.17
CA ALA A 63 -5.44 -6.79 13.13
C ALA A 63 -5.33 -7.46 14.51
N SER A 64 -6.38 -8.15 14.95
CA SER A 64 -6.34 -8.90 16.24
C SER A 64 -5.37 -10.09 16.23
N ARG A 65 -4.76 -10.44 15.10
CA ARG A 65 -3.89 -11.63 14.92
C ARG A 65 -2.53 -11.31 14.33
N MET A 66 -2.31 -10.07 13.92
CA MET A 66 -1.09 -9.62 13.24
C MET A 66 -0.51 -8.44 14.00
N ASP A 67 0.81 -8.36 14.05
CA ASP A 67 1.51 -7.21 14.64
C ASP A 67 1.35 -5.95 13.76
N TYR A 68 1.30 -6.16 12.44
CA TYR A 68 1.11 -5.09 11.44
C TYR A 68 0.20 -5.59 10.32
N VAL A 69 -0.66 -4.70 9.84
CA VAL A 69 -1.47 -4.88 8.61
C VAL A 69 -1.15 -3.72 7.68
N ILE A 70 -0.62 -4.02 6.51
CA ILE A 70 -0.27 -3.02 5.51
C ILE A 70 -1.25 -3.15 4.35
N LEU A 71 -1.91 -2.05 4.01
CA LEU A 71 -2.82 -1.93 2.89
C LEU A 71 -2.13 -1.11 1.79
N ASP A 72 -1.86 -1.76 0.66
CA ASP A 72 -1.37 -1.10 -0.55
C ASP A 72 -2.55 -0.64 -1.37
N THR A 73 -2.58 0.64 -1.73
CA THR A 73 -3.73 1.30 -2.34
C THR A 73 -3.37 1.93 -3.68
N PRO A 74 -4.35 2.13 -4.57
CA PRO A 74 -4.19 3.01 -5.72
C PRO A 74 -3.77 4.43 -5.27
N PRO A 75 -3.19 5.24 -6.19
CA PRO A 75 -2.78 6.59 -5.84
C PRO A 75 -3.96 7.46 -5.35
N LEU A 76 -3.75 8.16 -4.25
CA LEU A 76 -4.69 9.13 -3.71
C LEU A 76 -4.93 10.24 -4.77
N GLY A 77 -6.17 10.68 -4.91
CA GLY A 77 -6.54 11.70 -5.91
C GLY A 77 -6.91 11.14 -7.30
N ILE A 78 -6.68 9.84 -7.57
CA ILE A 78 -7.15 9.21 -8.83
C ILE A 78 -8.49 8.49 -8.58
N VAL A 79 -8.59 7.74 -7.49
CA VAL A 79 -9.78 7.02 -7.06
C VAL A 79 -9.99 7.22 -5.56
N ARG A 80 -11.22 7.02 -5.09
CA ARG A 80 -11.57 7.22 -3.67
C ARG A 80 -11.14 6.08 -2.74
N ASP A 81 -10.66 4.99 -3.30
CA ASP A 81 -10.32 3.78 -2.54
C ASP A 81 -9.36 4.08 -1.38
N ALA A 82 -8.28 4.85 -1.65
CA ALA A 82 -7.29 5.19 -0.65
C ALA A 82 -7.87 6.07 0.48
N GLU A 83 -8.78 6.99 0.15
CA GLU A 83 -9.51 7.82 1.12
C GLU A 83 -10.38 6.96 2.03
N ILE A 84 -11.21 6.07 1.46
CA ILE A 84 -12.10 5.18 2.20
C ILE A 84 -11.30 4.23 3.10
N ILE A 85 -10.22 3.65 2.56
CA ILE A 85 -9.35 2.74 3.31
C ILE A 85 -8.66 3.47 4.45
N SER A 86 -8.17 4.69 4.23
CA SER A 86 -7.48 5.47 5.26
C SER A 86 -8.35 5.72 6.49
N ALA A 87 -9.63 6.01 6.29
CA ALA A 87 -10.60 6.20 7.37
C ALA A 87 -10.85 4.92 8.22
N ALA A 88 -10.44 3.75 7.71
CA ALA A 88 -10.57 2.47 8.41
C ALA A 88 -9.23 1.95 9.00
N THR A 89 -8.17 2.76 8.98
CA THR A 89 -6.83 2.40 9.44
C THR A 89 -6.38 3.27 10.62
N ASP A 90 -5.37 2.80 11.36
CA ASP A 90 -4.81 3.56 12.49
C ASP A 90 -3.94 4.73 12.00
N SER A 91 -3.29 4.56 10.84
CA SER A 91 -2.36 5.56 10.31
C SER A 91 -2.04 5.33 8.83
N VAL A 92 -1.54 6.38 8.19
CA VAL A 92 -1.14 6.39 6.77
C VAL A 92 0.32 6.81 6.62
N LEU A 93 1.01 6.18 5.70
CA LEU A 93 2.32 6.60 5.20
C LEU A 93 2.15 7.05 3.74
N LEU A 94 2.37 8.33 3.47
CA LEU A 94 2.25 8.90 2.13
C LEU A 94 3.50 8.59 1.30
N VAL A 95 3.35 7.84 0.21
CA VAL A 95 4.46 7.54 -0.71
C VAL A 95 4.43 8.51 -1.89
N ILE A 96 5.48 9.31 -2.01
CA ILE A 96 5.62 10.36 -3.02
C ILE A 96 6.70 9.93 -4.00
N ARG A 97 6.39 9.89 -5.29
CA ARG A 97 7.39 9.60 -6.31
C ARG A 97 8.06 10.89 -6.77
N GLN A 98 9.41 10.93 -6.69
CA GLN A 98 10.19 12.05 -7.20
C GLN A 98 9.92 12.26 -8.70
N ASP A 99 9.91 13.53 -9.12
CA ASP A 99 9.72 13.97 -10.51
C ASP A 99 8.38 13.56 -11.16
N LEU A 100 7.40 13.13 -10.33
CA LEU A 100 6.05 12.79 -10.80
C LEU A 100 4.99 13.65 -10.11
N ALA A 101 4.99 13.73 -8.78
CA ALA A 101 4.00 14.47 -8.03
C ALA A 101 4.40 15.95 -7.89
N HIS A 102 3.48 16.86 -8.13
CA HIS A 102 3.65 18.28 -7.88
C HIS A 102 3.35 18.63 -6.42
N ALA A 103 3.94 19.71 -5.92
CA ALA A 103 3.75 20.13 -4.52
C ALA A 103 2.27 20.41 -4.18
N SER A 104 1.49 20.93 -5.13
CA SER A 104 0.05 21.14 -4.97
C SER A 104 -0.68 19.80 -4.76
N GLU A 105 -0.39 18.78 -5.57
CA GLU A 105 -1.00 17.45 -5.47
C GLU A 105 -0.67 16.77 -4.14
N ILE A 106 0.55 17.01 -3.63
CA ILE A 106 0.95 16.49 -2.31
C ILE A 106 0.16 17.18 -1.20
N ASN A 107 -0.01 18.51 -1.29
CA ASN A 107 -0.81 19.24 -0.31
C ASN A 107 -2.28 18.81 -0.36
N ASP A 108 -2.86 18.72 -1.56
CA ASP A 108 -4.24 18.24 -1.75
C ASP A 108 -4.43 16.83 -1.14
N ALA A 109 -3.43 15.94 -1.31
CA ALA A 109 -3.45 14.60 -0.73
C ALA A 109 -3.40 14.63 0.82
N VAL A 110 -2.62 15.54 1.40
CA VAL A 110 -2.57 15.71 2.86
C VAL A 110 -3.89 16.25 3.38
N ASP A 111 -4.48 17.25 2.70
CA ASP A 111 -5.76 17.84 3.09
C ASP A 111 -6.88 16.78 3.06
N VAL A 112 -6.93 15.95 2.02
CA VAL A 112 -7.88 14.82 1.93
C VAL A 112 -7.68 13.83 3.08
N LEU A 113 -6.44 13.49 3.45
CA LEU A 113 -6.17 12.59 4.56
C LEU A 113 -6.56 13.22 5.91
N ASP A 114 -6.32 14.50 6.09
CA ASP A 114 -6.72 15.23 7.30
C ASP A 114 -8.25 15.24 7.47
N GLU A 115 -9.01 15.36 6.37
CA GLU A 115 -10.48 15.27 6.40
C GLU A 115 -10.98 13.89 6.85
N THR A 116 -10.23 12.81 6.60
CA THR A 116 -10.59 11.48 7.10
C THR A 116 -10.33 11.31 8.60
N GLY A 117 -9.57 12.21 9.21
CA GLY A 117 -9.16 12.13 10.61
C GLY A 117 -8.10 11.08 10.91
N VAL A 118 -7.49 10.46 9.88
CA VAL A 118 -6.42 9.48 10.06
C VAL A 118 -5.10 10.15 10.45
N THR A 119 -4.28 9.47 11.23
CA THR A 119 -2.94 9.97 11.57
C THR A 119 -1.99 9.76 10.38
N VAL A 120 -1.47 10.84 9.80
CA VAL A 120 -0.41 10.78 8.80
C VAL A 120 0.94 10.67 9.50
N LEU A 121 1.61 9.52 9.39
CA LEU A 121 2.93 9.27 10.01
C LEU A 121 4.05 10.08 9.36
N GLY A 122 3.88 10.44 8.08
CA GLY A 122 4.85 11.19 7.29
C GLY A 122 4.86 10.78 5.83
N GLY A 123 5.86 11.30 5.09
CA GLY A 123 6.05 11.02 3.67
C GLY A 123 7.33 10.23 3.40
N VAL A 124 7.28 9.36 2.40
CA VAL A 124 8.43 8.66 1.82
C VAL A 124 8.65 9.13 0.40
N LEU A 125 9.79 9.75 0.13
CA LEU A 125 10.19 10.09 -1.23
C LEU A 125 10.75 8.83 -1.91
N ASN A 126 9.97 8.25 -2.81
CA ASN A 126 10.32 7.08 -3.58
C ASN A 126 11.00 7.44 -4.90
N MET A 127 11.82 6.54 -5.45
CA MET A 127 12.58 6.73 -6.68
C MET A 127 13.42 8.02 -6.68
N ALA A 128 13.91 8.42 -5.51
CA ALA A 128 14.74 9.61 -5.36
C ALA A 128 16.11 9.39 -6.02
N PHE A 129 16.44 10.22 -6.99
CA PHE A 129 17.77 10.25 -7.62
C PHE A 129 18.67 11.13 -6.75
N GLY A 130 19.63 10.51 -6.08
CA GLY A 130 20.69 11.27 -5.40
C GLY A 130 21.58 11.95 -6.42
N ASP A 131 21.72 13.29 -6.34
CA ASP A 131 22.80 13.97 -7.06
C ASP A 131 24.13 13.36 -6.61
N LYS A 132 24.95 12.90 -7.58
CA LYS A 132 26.26 12.29 -7.31
C LYS A 132 27.17 13.18 -6.44
N ASN A 133 26.88 14.48 -6.39
CA ASN A 133 27.60 15.45 -5.58
C ASN A 133 27.05 15.57 -4.14
N SER A 134 25.82 15.16 -3.86
CA SER A 134 25.26 15.20 -2.50
C SER A 134 25.65 13.99 -1.63
N VAL A 135 26.05 12.89 -2.25
CA VAL A 135 26.49 11.64 -1.59
C VAL A 135 27.80 11.83 -0.79
N SER A 136 28.57 12.88 -1.11
CA SER A 136 29.85 13.16 -0.41
C SER A 136 29.67 13.65 1.04
N ARG A 137 28.48 14.15 1.42
CA ARG A 137 28.25 14.71 2.78
C ARG A 137 27.68 13.71 3.80
N ASN A 138 27.12 12.58 3.38
CA ASN A 138 26.54 11.62 4.29
C ASN A 138 26.95 10.17 3.97
N LYS A 139 28.19 9.82 4.32
CA LYS A 139 28.74 8.45 4.18
C LYS A 139 27.90 7.34 4.84
N ARG A 140 26.89 7.68 5.62
CA ARG A 140 26.01 6.71 6.32
C ARG A 140 24.86 6.19 5.45
N TYR A 141 24.39 6.94 4.44
CA TYR A 141 23.28 6.54 3.58
C TYR A 141 23.71 5.97 2.22
N GLY A 142 24.94 6.19 1.80
CA GLY A 142 25.45 5.76 0.49
C GLY A 142 25.52 4.24 0.26
N LYS A 143 25.39 3.44 1.30
CA LYS A 143 25.54 1.98 1.19
C LYS A 143 24.28 1.24 0.71
N TYR A 144 23.13 1.91 0.71
CA TYR A 144 21.84 1.31 0.31
C TYR A 144 21.44 1.60 -1.15
N TYR A 145 22.13 2.51 -1.84
CA TYR A 145 21.73 2.99 -3.17
C TYR A 145 22.33 2.21 -4.35
N TYR A 146 23.30 1.33 -4.14
CA TYR A 146 24.02 0.67 -5.23
C TYR A 146 23.50 -0.71 -5.64
N GLY A 147 22.27 -1.09 -5.27
CA GLY A 147 21.72 -2.42 -5.53
C GLY A 147 20.75 -2.59 -6.70
N TYR A 148 20.28 -1.51 -7.32
CA TYR A 148 19.22 -1.58 -8.34
C TYR A 148 19.52 -0.71 -9.58
N GLY A 149 20.63 -0.90 -10.20
CA GLY A 149 20.96 -0.23 -11.44
C GLY A 149 21.93 -1.05 -12.25
N ASP A 150 21.44 -1.49 -13.41
CA ASP A 150 22.18 -2.03 -14.54
C ASP A 150 22.24 -3.56 -14.66
N LYS A 151 21.17 -4.12 -15.22
CA LYS A 151 21.23 -5.30 -16.07
C LYS A 151 20.55 -5.00 -17.41
N SER A 152 21.22 -4.20 -18.22
CA SER A 152 20.97 -4.14 -19.66
C SER A 152 22.32 -4.06 -20.37
N LYS A 153 22.89 -5.22 -20.62
CA LYS A 153 23.70 -5.54 -21.79
C LYS A 153 23.52 -7.01 -22.10
#